data_506e3d69c800407caf567f9f0a7edeca
#
_entry.id   506e3d69c800407caf567f9f0a7edeca
#
_cell.length_a   1.000
_cell.length_b   1.000
_cell.length_c   1.000
_cell.angle_alpha   90.00
_cell.angle_beta   90.00
_cell.angle_gamma   90.00
#
_symmetry.space_group_name_H-M   'P 1'
#
loop_
_entity.id
_entity.type
_entity.pdbx_description
1 polymer ?
#
loop_
_entity_poly.entity_id
_entity_poly.type
_entity_poly.pdbx_seq_one_letter_code
_entity_poly.pdbx_strand_id
1 'polypeptide(L)'
;MKNDALIKNDRREFIIKTFSSCALCCFAASSLFGSDKKLHPIALDQQHKFQSDSGMSIQQVYNFAYKQNYIPAMKNLMKQIGREKFLEMLKKSSEMLYETDRDADINYNERTITALSNDSKKLIGNWSNRLTGEILTDNENVLEIKYTECLFAKTFREADAADIGYAGLCYQDYPYTKQFNPKLKLVREKTLMQGHDCCHFKWFMEG
;
A
#
# COMPACT_ATOMS: atom_id res chain seq x y z
N MET A 1 13.24 29.05 -29.82
CA MET A 1 12.00 28.33 -29.48
C MET A 1 11.88 27.10 -30.36
N LYS A 2 12.60 26.02 -30.06
CA LYS A 2 12.46 24.67 -30.68
C LYS A 2 13.33 23.73 -29.84
N ASN A 3 12.82 23.18 -28.75
CA ASN A 3 13.43 22.02 -28.07
C ASN A 3 12.51 21.31 -27.04
N ASP A 4 11.29 21.78 -26.82
CA ASP A 4 10.43 21.17 -25.77
C ASP A 4 9.53 20.02 -26.26
N ALA A 5 9.50 19.73 -27.57
CA ALA A 5 8.65 18.68 -28.13
C ALA A 5 9.31 17.28 -28.18
N LEU A 6 10.64 17.19 -28.02
CA LEU A 6 11.39 15.93 -28.17
C LEU A 6 11.41 15.05 -26.90
N ILE A 7 11.17 15.63 -25.73
CA ILE A 7 11.31 14.88 -24.45
C ILE A 7 10.04 14.11 -24.08
N LYS A 8 8.87 14.48 -24.60
CA LYS A 8 7.59 13.80 -24.27
C LYS A 8 7.39 12.46 -24.96
N ASN A 9 7.99 12.23 -26.11
CA ASN A 9 7.84 10.98 -26.86
C ASN A 9 8.75 9.84 -26.33
N ASP A 10 9.88 10.19 -25.75
CA ASP A 10 10.91 9.20 -25.35
C ASP A 10 10.48 8.33 -24.13
N ARG A 11 9.71 8.89 -23.20
CA ARG A 11 9.21 8.14 -22.02
C ARG A 11 8.15 7.10 -22.39
N ARG A 12 7.28 7.41 -23.33
CA ARG A 12 6.23 6.46 -23.80
C ARG A 12 6.83 5.33 -24.62
N GLU A 13 7.79 5.64 -25.49
CA GLU A 13 8.53 4.64 -26.27
C GLU A 13 9.41 3.76 -25.38
N PHE A 14 10.05 4.32 -24.36
CA PHE A 14 10.86 3.55 -23.41
C PHE A 14 10.00 2.54 -22.64
N ILE A 15 8.84 2.94 -22.13
CA ILE A 15 7.93 2.05 -21.41
C ILE A 15 7.41 0.93 -22.33
N ILE A 16 6.99 1.27 -23.55
CA ILE A 16 6.47 0.28 -24.51
C ILE A 16 7.58 -0.70 -24.95
N LYS A 17 8.79 -0.21 -25.22
CA LYS A 17 9.92 -1.06 -25.61
C LYS A 17 10.40 -1.95 -24.47
N THR A 18 10.40 -1.48 -23.23
CA THR A 18 10.84 -2.27 -22.06
C THR A 18 9.83 -3.35 -21.71
N PHE A 19 8.53 -3.06 -21.76
CA PHE A 19 7.48 -4.06 -21.55
C PHE A 19 7.39 -5.08 -22.69
N SER A 20 7.61 -4.66 -23.93
CA SER A 20 7.65 -5.59 -25.08
C SER A 20 8.83 -6.55 -25.00
N SER A 21 9.98 -6.12 -24.47
CA SER A 21 11.15 -7.00 -24.29
C SER A 21 10.91 -8.07 -23.21
N CYS A 22 10.24 -7.76 -22.12
CA CYS A 22 9.90 -8.75 -21.10
C CYS A 22 8.88 -9.77 -21.59
N ALA A 23 7.87 -9.33 -22.37
CA ALA A 23 6.91 -10.26 -22.98
C ALA A 23 7.56 -11.19 -24.00
N LEU A 24 8.53 -10.69 -24.82
CA LEU A 24 9.27 -11.50 -25.78
C LEU A 24 10.23 -12.49 -25.10
N CYS A 25 10.82 -12.16 -23.96
CA CYS A 25 11.65 -13.13 -23.21
C CYS A 25 10.82 -14.31 -22.67
N CYS A 26 9.56 -14.09 -22.27
CA CYS A 26 8.67 -15.17 -21.89
C CYS A 26 8.20 -16.03 -23.06
N PHE A 27 8.07 -15.44 -24.27
CA PHE A 27 7.73 -16.20 -25.48
C PHE A 27 8.92 -16.95 -26.10
N ALA A 28 10.13 -16.42 -26.01
CA ALA A 28 11.33 -17.08 -26.55
C ALA A 28 11.74 -18.31 -25.74
N ALA A 29 11.46 -18.34 -24.44
CA ALA A 29 11.73 -19.52 -23.59
C ALA A 29 10.79 -20.69 -23.87
N SER A 30 9.57 -20.44 -24.35
CA SER A 30 8.60 -21.49 -24.68
C SER A 30 8.83 -22.15 -26.04
N SER A 31 9.57 -21.51 -26.96
CA SER A 31 9.88 -22.07 -28.27
C SER A 31 11.14 -22.93 -28.30
N LEU A 32 11.97 -22.89 -27.25
CA LEU A 32 13.17 -23.71 -27.13
C LEU A 32 12.95 -25.08 -26.46
N PHE A 33 11.83 -25.27 -25.79
CA PHE A 33 11.41 -26.55 -25.24
C PHE A 33 10.17 -27.03 -25.99
N GLY A 34 10.38 -27.68 -27.11
CA GLY A 34 9.34 -28.26 -27.94
C GLY A 34 8.41 -29.16 -27.12
N SER A 35 7.27 -28.65 -26.75
CA SER A 35 6.09 -29.43 -26.43
C SER A 35 4.86 -28.58 -26.77
N ASP A 36 4.08 -29.07 -27.72
CA ASP A 36 2.74 -28.61 -28.09
C ASP A 36 1.77 -28.69 -26.90
N LYS A 37 1.98 -27.88 -25.87
CA LYS A 37 0.94 -27.61 -24.89
C LYS A 37 0.25 -26.33 -25.30
N LYS A 38 -0.94 -26.49 -25.94
CA LYS A 38 -1.92 -25.41 -26.09
C LYS A 38 -1.99 -24.67 -24.76
N LEU A 39 -1.64 -23.37 -24.78
CA LEU A 39 -1.95 -22.45 -23.69
C LEU A 39 -3.47 -22.47 -23.49
N HIS A 40 -3.91 -23.30 -22.57
CA HIS A 40 -5.29 -23.23 -22.13
C HIS A 40 -5.51 -21.86 -21.48
N PRO A 41 -6.56 -21.12 -21.84
CA PRO A 41 -6.93 -19.93 -21.09
C PRO A 41 -7.06 -20.37 -19.62
N ILE A 42 -6.40 -19.65 -18.71
CA ILE A 42 -6.50 -19.89 -17.28
C ILE A 42 -7.99 -19.75 -16.96
N ALA A 43 -8.66 -20.87 -16.76
CA ALA A 43 -10.06 -20.85 -16.38
C ALA A 43 -10.19 -20.12 -15.05
N LEU A 44 -11.22 -19.29 -14.91
CA LEU A 44 -11.56 -18.54 -13.68
C LEU A 44 -11.59 -19.44 -12.42
N ASP A 45 -11.83 -20.73 -12.62
CA ASP A 45 -11.83 -21.75 -11.59
C ASP A 45 -10.43 -22.02 -10.98
N GLN A 46 -9.34 -21.58 -11.62
CA GLN A 46 -7.97 -21.70 -11.05
C GLN A 46 -7.58 -20.54 -10.12
N GLN A 47 -8.42 -19.53 -9.93
CA GLN A 47 -8.17 -18.47 -8.94
C GLN A 47 -8.05 -19.04 -7.52
N HIS A 48 -8.74 -20.12 -7.22
CA HIS A 48 -8.61 -20.86 -5.95
C HIS A 48 -7.18 -21.37 -5.68
N LYS A 49 -6.38 -21.63 -6.72
CA LYS A 49 -5.01 -22.08 -6.57
C LYS A 49 -4.11 -21.07 -5.86
N PHE A 50 -4.32 -19.77 -6.07
CA PHE A 50 -3.56 -18.71 -5.42
C PHE A 50 -4.16 -18.25 -4.08
N GLN A 51 -5.40 -18.67 -3.81
CA GLN A 51 -6.09 -18.47 -2.53
C GLN A 51 -5.97 -19.67 -1.61
N SER A 52 -5.59 -20.83 -2.17
CA SER A 52 -5.49 -22.04 -1.39
C SER A 52 -4.41 -21.93 -0.34
N ASP A 53 -4.67 -22.59 0.75
CA ASP A 53 -3.80 -22.77 1.90
C ASP A 53 -2.42 -23.25 1.44
N SER A 54 -1.47 -22.33 1.35
CA SER A 54 -0.07 -22.65 1.00
C SER A 54 0.63 -23.39 2.13
N GLY A 55 -0.07 -23.69 3.23
CA GLY A 55 0.51 -24.18 4.47
C GLY A 55 1.36 -23.15 5.20
N MET A 56 1.48 -21.93 4.68
CA MET A 56 2.21 -20.83 5.30
C MET A 56 1.31 -20.03 6.22
N SER A 57 1.77 -19.75 7.43
CA SER A 57 1.10 -18.76 8.28
C SER A 57 1.20 -17.37 7.66
N ILE A 58 0.26 -16.47 7.99
CA ILE A 58 0.31 -15.08 7.53
C ILE A 58 1.64 -14.39 7.93
N GLN A 59 2.21 -14.75 9.08
CA GLN A 59 3.53 -14.28 9.50
C GLN A 59 4.65 -14.73 8.54
N GLN A 60 4.60 -15.98 8.05
CA GLN A 60 5.57 -16.49 7.08
C GLN A 60 5.42 -15.78 5.73
N VAL A 61 4.19 -15.50 5.28
CA VAL A 61 3.94 -14.72 4.07
C VAL A 61 4.53 -13.32 4.19
N TYR A 62 4.35 -12.64 5.32
CA TYR A 62 4.92 -11.30 5.57
C TYR A 62 6.45 -11.34 5.66
N ASN A 63 7.02 -12.35 6.29
CA ASN A 63 8.46 -12.53 6.34
C ASN A 63 9.04 -12.72 4.93
N PHE A 64 8.40 -13.52 4.09
CA PHE A 64 8.86 -13.72 2.72
C PHE A 64 8.70 -12.44 1.89
N ALA A 65 7.50 -11.85 1.87
CA ALA A 65 7.22 -10.69 1.03
C ALA A 65 8.02 -9.43 1.46
N TYR A 66 8.01 -9.13 2.74
CA TYR A 66 8.58 -7.88 3.25
C TYR A 66 9.99 -8.05 3.80
N LYS A 67 10.21 -8.96 4.76
CA LYS A 67 11.49 -9.07 5.46
C LYS A 67 12.62 -9.58 4.56
N GLN A 68 12.33 -10.54 3.68
CA GLN A 68 13.33 -11.14 2.80
C GLN A 68 13.47 -10.43 1.44
N ASN A 69 12.45 -9.76 0.95
CA ASN A 69 12.44 -9.17 -0.39
C ASN A 69 12.31 -7.65 -0.39
N TYR A 70 11.18 -7.12 0.05
CA TYR A 70 10.89 -5.68 -0.07
C TYR A 70 11.84 -4.81 0.75
N ILE A 71 12.02 -5.11 2.05
CA ILE A 71 12.83 -4.30 2.95
C ILE A 71 14.31 -4.25 2.53
N PRO A 72 14.97 -5.35 2.16
CA PRO A 72 16.35 -5.28 1.66
C PRO A 72 16.49 -4.42 0.40
N ALA A 73 15.55 -4.51 -0.54
CA ALA A 73 15.55 -3.66 -1.73
C ALA A 73 15.41 -2.17 -1.37
N MET A 74 14.47 -1.84 -0.48
CA MET A 74 14.28 -0.45 -0.01
C MET A 74 15.50 0.08 0.76
N LYS A 75 16.13 -0.73 1.61
CA LYS A 75 17.38 -0.36 2.29
C LYS A 75 18.52 -0.09 1.30
N ASN A 76 18.61 -0.86 0.23
CA ASN A 76 19.63 -0.64 -0.81
C ASN A 76 19.38 0.66 -1.59
N LEU A 77 18.13 0.96 -1.93
CA LEU A 77 17.76 2.25 -2.54
C LEU A 77 18.03 3.42 -1.60
N MET A 78 17.68 3.28 -0.32
CA MET A 78 17.95 4.30 0.70
C MET A 78 19.44 4.60 0.83
N LYS A 79 20.32 3.59 0.76
CA LYS A 79 21.78 3.79 0.76
C LYS A 79 22.26 4.60 -0.45
N GLN A 80 21.65 4.42 -1.62
CA GLN A 80 22.04 5.12 -2.85
C GLN A 80 21.54 6.57 -2.89
N ILE A 81 20.34 6.81 -2.41
CA ILE A 81 19.65 8.12 -2.51
C ILE A 81 19.98 9.01 -1.30
N GLY A 82 20.31 8.42 -0.17
CA GLY A 82 20.37 9.06 1.14
C GLY A 82 19.03 8.93 1.91
N ARG A 83 19.15 8.70 3.23
CA ARG A 83 18.01 8.33 4.09
C ARG A 83 16.88 9.36 4.07
N GLU A 84 17.20 10.62 4.31
CA GLU A 84 16.19 11.69 4.41
C GLU A 84 15.40 11.83 3.11
N LYS A 85 16.12 11.97 1.99
CA LYS A 85 15.52 12.10 0.67
C LYS A 85 14.68 10.89 0.29
N PHE A 86 15.14 9.69 0.63
CA PHE A 86 14.41 8.46 0.35
C PHE A 86 13.08 8.39 1.12
N LEU A 87 13.09 8.72 2.43
CA LEU A 87 11.87 8.71 3.25
C LEU A 87 10.88 9.80 2.81
N GLU A 88 11.39 10.97 2.40
CA GLU A 88 10.55 12.03 1.80
C GLU A 88 9.91 11.56 0.50
N MET A 89 10.66 10.89 -0.37
CA MET A 89 10.13 10.33 -1.63
C MET A 89 9.04 9.29 -1.37
N LEU A 90 9.17 8.44 -0.36
CA LEU A 90 8.13 7.47 0.02
C LEU A 90 6.85 8.17 0.47
N LYS A 91 6.95 9.21 1.30
CA LYS A 91 5.79 10.01 1.74
C LYS A 91 5.13 10.70 0.55
N LYS A 92 5.92 11.34 -0.32
CA LYS A 92 5.41 11.99 -1.52
C LYS A 92 4.75 11.01 -2.49
N SER A 93 5.28 9.79 -2.61
CA SER A 93 4.64 8.74 -3.39
C SER A 93 3.26 8.36 -2.83
N SER A 94 3.13 8.34 -1.49
CA SER A 94 1.82 8.12 -0.85
C SER A 94 0.84 9.27 -1.13
N GLU A 95 1.30 10.51 -1.08
CA GLU A 95 0.48 11.68 -1.45
C GLU A 95 0.00 11.58 -2.90
N MET A 96 0.90 11.32 -3.84
CA MET A 96 0.58 11.17 -5.26
C MET A 96 -0.41 10.03 -5.53
N LEU A 97 -0.39 8.96 -4.73
CA LEU A 97 -1.34 7.85 -4.87
C LEU A 97 -2.78 8.31 -4.65
N TYR A 98 -2.98 9.27 -3.76
CA TYR A 98 -4.30 9.79 -3.36
C TYR A 98 -4.66 11.14 -3.99
N GLU A 99 -3.72 11.80 -4.69
CA GLU A 99 -3.97 13.06 -5.41
C GLU A 99 -4.54 12.86 -6.83
N THR A 100 -4.50 11.63 -7.35
CA THR A 100 -5.00 11.36 -8.69
C THR A 100 -6.52 11.44 -8.71
N ASP A 101 -7.08 12.12 -9.73
CA ASP A 101 -8.51 12.28 -10.08
C ASP A 101 -9.27 10.95 -10.30
N ARG A 102 -8.99 9.93 -9.48
CA ARG A 102 -9.63 8.63 -9.64
C ARG A 102 -11.14 8.68 -9.43
N ASP A 103 -11.60 9.72 -8.75
CA ASP A 103 -12.98 9.86 -8.32
C ASP A 103 -13.49 11.29 -8.61
N ALA A 104 -13.49 11.73 -9.87
CA ALA A 104 -14.00 13.05 -10.27
C ALA A 104 -15.45 13.32 -9.81
N ASP A 105 -16.20 12.25 -9.47
CA ASP A 105 -17.59 12.31 -9.06
C ASP A 105 -17.81 11.99 -7.56
N ILE A 106 -16.81 12.22 -6.70
CA ILE A 106 -16.97 11.94 -5.25
C ILE A 106 -18.02 12.87 -4.64
N ASN A 107 -19.09 12.26 -4.10
CA ASN A 107 -20.04 12.97 -3.24
C ASN A 107 -19.51 13.04 -1.79
N TYR A 108 -18.81 14.12 -1.45
CA TYR A 108 -18.25 14.31 -0.11
C TYR A 108 -19.32 14.40 1.00
N ASN A 109 -20.58 14.67 0.68
CA ASN A 109 -21.65 14.67 1.67
C ASN A 109 -21.94 13.26 2.22
N GLU A 110 -21.62 12.23 1.46
CA GLU A 110 -21.73 10.82 1.88
C GLU A 110 -20.47 10.32 2.61
N ARG A 111 -19.36 11.04 2.51
CA ARG A 111 -18.07 10.70 3.15
C ARG A 111 -18.00 11.28 4.58
N THR A 112 -18.88 10.79 5.46
CA THR A 112 -19.04 11.21 6.85
C THR A 112 -18.19 10.39 7.81
N ILE A 113 -18.10 10.81 9.07
CA ILE A 113 -17.50 10.01 10.16
C ILE A 113 -18.18 8.64 10.26
N THR A 114 -19.50 8.60 10.14
CA THR A 114 -20.26 7.33 10.17
C THR A 114 -19.87 6.40 9.02
N ALA A 115 -19.69 6.93 7.81
CA ALA A 115 -19.23 6.14 6.67
C ALA A 115 -17.80 5.60 6.92
N LEU A 116 -16.88 6.44 7.41
CA LEU A 116 -15.53 6.03 7.77
C LEU A 116 -15.54 4.96 8.88
N SER A 117 -16.40 5.09 9.89
CA SER A 117 -16.57 4.10 10.94
C SER A 117 -16.99 2.74 10.38
N ASN A 118 -17.97 2.72 9.49
CA ASN A 118 -18.44 1.48 8.85
C ASN A 118 -17.34 0.79 8.06
N ASP A 119 -16.53 1.55 7.31
CA ASP A 119 -15.41 1.00 6.54
C ASP A 119 -14.28 0.52 7.47
N SER A 120 -14.01 1.24 8.56
CA SER A 120 -13.04 0.83 9.58
C SER A 120 -13.44 -0.46 10.29
N LYS A 121 -14.73 -0.65 10.61
CA LYS A 121 -15.26 -1.90 11.18
C LYS A 121 -15.06 -3.09 10.24
N LYS A 122 -15.34 -2.90 8.94
CA LYS A 122 -15.09 -3.93 7.93
C LYS A 122 -13.60 -4.25 7.82
N LEU A 123 -12.74 -3.22 7.82
CA LEU A 123 -11.28 -3.40 7.75
C LEU A 123 -10.78 -4.18 8.97
N ILE A 124 -11.17 -3.82 10.19
CA ILE A 124 -10.78 -4.54 11.41
C ILE A 124 -11.22 -6.01 11.32
N GLY A 125 -12.44 -6.28 10.88
CA GLY A 125 -12.95 -7.64 10.71
C GLY A 125 -12.16 -8.44 9.66
N ASN A 126 -11.97 -7.87 8.48
CA ASN A 126 -11.29 -8.53 7.36
C ASN A 126 -9.79 -8.74 7.60
N TRP A 127 -9.19 -7.93 8.47
CA TRP A 127 -7.75 -7.96 8.76
C TRP A 127 -7.43 -8.48 10.17
N SER A 128 -8.38 -9.13 10.82
CA SER A 128 -8.23 -9.65 12.19
C SER A 128 -7.05 -10.61 12.38
N ASN A 129 -6.54 -11.22 11.31
CA ASN A 129 -5.33 -12.04 11.32
C ASN A 129 -4.02 -11.23 11.19
N ARG A 130 -4.08 -9.89 11.07
CA ARG A 130 -2.94 -8.99 10.87
C ARG A 130 -2.95 -7.78 11.79
N LEU A 131 -4.14 -7.41 12.24
CA LEU A 131 -4.39 -6.24 13.09
C LEU A 131 -5.30 -6.63 14.25
N THR A 132 -5.01 -6.12 15.44
CA THR A 132 -5.96 -6.11 16.55
C THR A 132 -6.36 -4.67 16.81
N GLY A 133 -7.64 -4.35 16.57
CA GLY A 133 -8.18 -2.99 16.68
C GLY A 133 -9.41 -2.93 17.59
N GLU A 134 -9.51 -1.86 18.35
CA GLU A 134 -10.60 -1.53 19.24
C GLU A 134 -11.12 -0.13 18.90
N ILE A 135 -12.44 0.01 18.76
CA ILE A 135 -13.10 1.30 18.58
C ILE A 135 -13.38 1.90 19.95
N LEU A 136 -12.77 3.03 20.26
CA LEU A 136 -12.89 3.72 21.53
C LEU A 136 -14.06 4.71 21.53
N THR A 137 -14.24 5.42 20.41
CA THR A 137 -15.30 6.39 20.21
C THR A 137 -15.88 6.22 18.82
N ASP A 138 -17.20 6.17 18.71
CA ASP A 138 -17.93 6.02 17.46
C ASP A 138 -19.24 6.81 17.52
N ASN A 139 -19.19 8.03 17.04
CA ASN A 139 -20.37 8.89 16.93
C ASN A 139 -20.29 9.73 15.65
N GLU A 140 -21.29 10.54 15.38
CA GLU A 140 -21.38 11.35 14.16
C GLU A 140 -20.26 12.39 13.98
N ASN A 141 -19.58 12.78 15.06
CA ASN A 141 -18.57 13.84 15.08
C ASN A 141 -17.14 13.30 15.21
N VAL A 142 -16.97 12.15 15.85
CA VAL A 142 -15.63 11.58 16.18
C VAL A 142 -15.63 10.07 15.99
N LEU A 143 -14.60 9.59 15.31
CA LEU A 143 -14.21 8.19 15.29
C LEU A 143 -12.83 8.07 15.94
N GLU A 144 -12.71 7.21 16.95
CA GLU A 144 -11.44 6.96 17.63
C GLU A 144 -11.16 5.46 17.68
N ILE A 145 -9.99 5.06 17.16
CA ILE A 145 -9.58 3.65 17.05
C ILE A 145 -8.19 3.47 17.65
N LYS A 146 -8.03 2.42 18.43
CA LYS A 146 -6.76 1.98 18.98
C LYS A 146 -6.40 0.62 18.38
N TYR A 147 -5.22 0.52 17.76
CA TYR A 147 -4.65 -0.75 17.33
C TYR A 147 -3.53 -1.15 18.29
N THR A 148 -3.63 -2.35 18.85
CA THR A 148 -2.65 -2.89 19.80
C THR A 148 -1.68 -3.88 19.16
N GLU A 149 -2.04 -4.43 17.98
CA GLU A 149 -1.18 -5.30 17.19
C GLU A 149 -1.23 -4.92 15.72
N CYS A 150 -0.10 -4.98 15.06
CA CYS A 150 0.04 -4.74 13.63
C CYS A 150 1.18 -5.59 13.07
N LEU A 151 0.85 -6.53 12.18
CA LEU A 151 1.83 -7.42 11.59
C LEU A 151 2.85 -6.68 10.72
N PHE A 152 2.45 -5.58 10.06
CA PHE A 152 3.39 -4.70 9.37
C PHE A 152 4.41 -4.10 10.35
N ALA A 153 3.92 -3.49 11.43
CA ALA A 153 4.80 -2.88 12.43
C ALA A 153 5.78 -3.90 13.02
N LYS A 154 5.30 -5.09 13.36
CA LYS A 154 6.14 -6.19 13.83
C LYS A 154 7.21 -6.55 12.80
N THR A 155 6.83 -6.81 11.55
CA THR A 155 7.74 -7.25 10.48
C THR A 155 8.82 -6.20 10.18
N PHE A 156 8.44 -4.92 10.06
CA PHE A 156 9.38 -3.85 9.73
C PHE A 156 10.32 -3.51 10.90
N ARG A 157 9.82 -3.52 12.13
CA ARG A 157 10.64 -3.30 13.33
C ARG A 157 11.64 -4.43 13.55
N GLU A 158 11.24 -5.68 13.42
CA GLU A 158 12.13 -6.84 13.49
C GLU A 158 13.21 -6.85 12.39
N ALA A 159 12.97 -6.17 11.28
CA ALA A 159 13.92 -6.00 10.19
C ALA A 159 14.73 -4.69 10.29
N ASP A 160 14.64 -3.95 11.41
CA ASP A 160 15.29 -2.65 11.59
C ASP A 160 15.01 -1.69 10.42
N ALA A 161 13.73 -1.55 10.07
CA ALA A 161 13.22 -0.77 8.95
C ALA A 161 11.94 0.01 9.30
N ALA A 162 11.78 0.38 10.58
CA ALA A 162 10.59 1.05 11.08
C ALA A 162 10.33 2.40 10.39
N ASP A 163 11.38 3.13 10.04
CA ASP A 163 11.30 4.40 9.31
C ASP A 163 10.79 4.22 7.88
N ILE A 164 11.25 3.18 7.17
CA ILE A 164 10.75 2.80 5.84
C ILE A 164 9.28 2.40 5.94
N GLY A 165 8.94 1.56 6.94
CA GLY A 165 7.57 1.14 7.19
C GLY A 165 6.64 2.30 7.52
N TYR A 166 7.10 3.26 8.35
CA TYR A 166 6.32 4.45 8.65
C TYR A 166 6.09 5.31 7.42
N ALA A 167 7.15 5.63 6.67
CA ALA A 167 7.07 6.52 5.52
C ALA A 167 6.27 5.91 4.35
N GLY A 168 6.40 4.59 4.11
CA GLY A 168 5.78 3.94 2.97
C GLY A 168 4.41 3.30 3.23
N LEU A 169 4.08 2.99 4.48
CA LEU A 169 2.81 2.31 4.83
C LEU A 169 1.94 3.15 5.76
N CYS A 170 2.50 3.60 6.91
CA CYS A 170 1.68 4.30 7.89
C CYS A 170 1.35 5.74 7.49
N TYR A 171 2.25 6.41 6.76
CA TYR A 171 2.05 7.81 6.37
C TYR A 171 0.85 8.00 5.44
N GLN A 172 0.53 7.01 4.62
CA GLN A 172 -0.59 7.08 3.66
C GLN A 172 -1.97 7.29 4.30
N ASP A 173 -2.12 7.07 5.61
CA ASP A 173 -3.39 7.35 6.31
C ASP A 173 -3.75 8.85 6.27
N TYR A 174 -2.77 9.75 6.19
CA TYR A 174 -3.02 11.19 6.08
C TYR A 174 -3.56 11.59 4.70
N PRO A 175 -2.91 11.28 3.58
CA PRO A 175 -3.46 11.60 2.27
C PRO A 175 -4.76 10.84 1.98
N TYR A 176 -4.90 9.59 2.44
CA TYR A 176 -6.17 8.86 2.38
C TYR A 176 -7.30 9.62 3.10
N THR A 177 -7.04 10.09 4.33
CA THR A 177 -8.03 10.87 5.11
C THR A 177 -8.48 12.11 4.35
N LYS A 178 -7.53 12.86 3.76
CA LYS A 178 -7.82 14.04 2.97
C LYS A 178 -8.60 13.72 1.68
N GLN A 179 -8.28 12.62 1.01
CA GLN A 179 -9.00 12.15 -0.18
C GLN A 179 -10.41 11.67 0.19
N PHE A 180 -10.54 10.95 1.32
CA PHE A 180 -11.85 10.49 1.78
C PHE A 180 -12.81 11.67 1.98
N ASN A 181 -12.39 12.70 2.71
CA ASN A 181 -13.11 13.97 2.81
C ASN A 181 -12.11 15.10 3.18
N PRO A 182 -12.00 16.18 2.37
CA PRO A 182 -11.06 17.28 2.64
C PRO A 182 -11.26 17.97 3.99
N LYS A 183 -12.47 17.92 4.56
CA LYS A 183 -12.81 18.47 5.89
C LYS A 183 -12.48 17.50 7.03
N LEU A 184 -12.15 16.26 6.71
CA LEU A 184 -11.80 15.26 7.72
C LEU A 184 -10.37 15.48 8.19
N LYS A 185 -10.16 15.49 9.50
CA LYS A 185 -8.85 15.58 10.13
C LYS A 185 -8.50 14.29 10.84
N LEU A 186 -7.25 13.88 10.68
CA LEU A 186 -6.67 12.76 11.42
C LEU A 186 -5.63 13.30 12.41
N VAL A 187 -5.82 13.01 13.68
CA VAL A 187 -4.79 13.11 14.73
C VAL A 187 -4.31 11.71 15.07
N ARG A 188 -2.99 11.50 15.00
CA ARG A 188 -2.35 10.23 15.32
C ARG A 188 -1.01 10.47 16.01
N GLU A 189 -1.02 10.47 17.31
CA GLU A 189 0.17 10.78 18.12
C GLU A 189 1.07 9.57 18.34
N LYS A 190 0.48 8.36 18.31
CA LYS A 190 1.18 7.10 18.57
C LYS A 190 1.06 6.15 17.38
N THR A 191 2.15 5.44 17.09
CA THR A 191 2.14 4.31 16.14
C THR A 191 3.02 3.18 16.62
N LEU A 192 2.53 1.94 16.49
CA LEU A 192 3.29 0.72 16.74
C LEU A 192 4.56 0.66 15.88
N MET A 193 4.52 1.20 14.67
CA MET A 193 5.65 1.24 13.74
C MET A 193 6.81 2.06 14.30
N GLN A 194 6.53 3.15 15.01
CA GLN A 194 7.54 4.01 15.65
C GLN A 194 7.93 3.56 17.07
N GLY A 195 7.39 2.42 17.53
CA GLY A 195 7.77 1.84 18.81
C GLY A 195 6.87 2.19 19.99
N HIS A 196 5.75 2.88 19.74
CA HIS A 196 4.76 3.11 20.78
C HIS A 196 4.00 1.81 21.12
N ASP A 197 3.27 1.84 22.22
CA ASP A 197 2.45 0.75 22.74
C ASP A 197 1.21 0.43 21.89
N CYS A 198 0.77 1.40 21.09
CA CYS A 198 -0.37 1.26 20.18
C CYS A 198 -0.27 2.23 18.99
N CYS A 199 -1.12 2.04 18.00
CA CYS A 199 -1.50 3.13 17.09
C CYS A 199 -2.80 3.73 17.62
N HIS A 200 -2.85 5.04 17.79
CA HIS A 200 -4.03 5.76 18.24
C HIS A 200 -4.48 6.75 17.19
N PHE A 201 -5.63 6.48 16.58
CA PHE A 201 -6.23 7.26 15.51
C PHE A 201 -7.45 7.99 16.03
N LYS A 202 -7.55 9.27 15.71
CA LYS A 202 -8.72 10.08 15.99
C LYS A 202 -9.09 10.92 14.79
N TRP A 203 -10.26 10.65 14.22
CA TRP A 203 -10.82 11.44 13.13
C TRP A 203 -11.96 12.30 13.61
N PHE A 204 -12.03 13.52 13.10
CA PHE A 204 -13.13 14.45 13.33
C PHE A 204 -13.31 15.37 12.14
N MET A 205 -14.51 15.94 11.96
CA MET A 205 -14.77 16.92 10.91
C MET A 205 -14.34 18.30 11.39
N GLU A 206 -13.60 19.01 10.51
CA GLU A 206 -13.34 20.43 10.70
C GLU A 206 -14.61 21.20 10.33
N GLY A 207 -15.09 22.08 11.21
CA GLY A 207 -16.30 22.89 11.05
C GLY A 207 -16.21 23.92 9.94
#